data_94d272f0af61bfcb620354524b715d0b
#
_entry.id   94d272f0af61bfcb620354524b715d0b
#
_cell.length_a   1.000
_cell.length_b   1.000
_cell.length_c   1.000
_cell.angle_alpha   90.00
_cell.angle_beta   90.00
_cell.angle_gamma   90.00
#
_symmetry.space_group_name_H-M   'P 1'
#
loop_
_entity.id
_entity.type
_entity.pdbx_description
1 polymer ?
#
loop_
_entity_poly.entity_id
_entity_poly.type
_entity_poly.pdbx_seq_one_letter_code
_entity_poly.pdbx_strand_id
1 'polypeptide(L)'
;MKANVIHGDFNPCGGAERVSLVTMQALLEIGIDFDVTTLKTPNISKLENSYGKNLVSVMKSTNKINVINIMEELQQRRQQHHKEYDYDITINTNGDAAPYYHSSFSKDNSITYCHFPSTKFHIEFENIDYLKTDLGMTESSNGFLDNMDYQNINNSKDLKTKVLVRRKNECFKIINYGYWNLMRNSTVITNSEFSRRAIINALGLDNIYILSPPIDVETFRNCTLMANCDNERNDIILVIARIAPHKKLENAIKLAKVLKDNNIAKGMKIVGNLYHYFLDYYLGLKQMILELGLTDYVTFEVNANLDKLLSIIQKSRIYFHPMVGEHFGMTVVEAMAAGLIPVVPKDSGPAEFVPQEYQFNTIEQAAEIITCIFNHLPNTDRIKMRNGINKFSNSHYIDGFKTIFNELLSRRRK
;
A
#
# COMPACT_ATOMS: atom_id res chain seq x y z
N MET A 1 17.10 6.68 -24.07
CA MET A 1 16.55 5.50 -23.37
C MET A 1 15.11 5.80 -23.02
N LYS A 2 14.20 4.85 -23.26
CA LYS A 2 12.77 5.00 -23.01
C LYS A 2 12.31 3.96 -22.01
N ALA A 3 11.66 4.39 -20.92
CA ALA A 3 11.13 3.51 -19.89
C ALA A 3 9.61 3.32 -20.06
N ASN A 4 9.09 2.19 -19.54
CA ASN A 4 7.67 1.98 -19.31
C ASN A 4 7.42 1.82 -17.81
N VAL A 5 6.65 2.72 -17.22
CA VAL A 5 6.21 2.62 -15.82
C VAL A 5 4.85 1.94 -15.79
N ILE A 6 4.80 0.77 -15.16
CA ILE A 6 3.57 -0.02 -15.03
C ILE A 6 2.97 0.20 -13.64
N HIS A 7 1.70 0.60 -13.60
CA HIS A 7 0.90 0.69 -12.37
C HIS A 7 -0.58 0.44 -12.68
N GLY A 8 -1.23 -0.46 -11.95
CA GLY A 8 -2.57 -0.93 -12.29
C GLY A 8 -3.66 0.13 -12.23
N ASP A 9 -3.75 0.87 -11.13
CA ASP A 9 -4.76 1.91 -10.94
C ASP A 9 -4.21 3.00 -10.02
N PHE A 10 -4.20 4.25 -10.50
CA PHE A 10 -3.77 5.42 -9.72
C PHE A 10 -4.89 6.02 -8.85
N ASN A 11 -6.14 5.63 -9.10
CA ASN A 11 -7.30 6.27 -8.46
C ASN A 11 -7.52 5.93 -6.98
N PRO A 12 -6.98 4.83 -6.42
CA PRO A 12 -7.01 4.59 -4.97
C PRO A 12 -6.30 5.65 -4.15
N CYS A 13 -5.29 6.33 -4.69
CA CYS A 13 -4.53 7.38 -4.01
C CYS A 13 -3.92 6.91 -2.69
N GLY A 14 -3.27 5.74 -2.69
CA GLY A 14 -2.60 5.14 -1.53
C GLY A 14 -1.07 5.19 -1.61
N GLY A 15 -0.40 4.37 -0.82
CA GLY A 15 1.06 4.32 -0.76
C GLY A 15 1.72 3.83 -2.04
N ALA A 16 1.13 2.86 -2.73
CA ALA A 16 1.67 2.30 -3.96
C ALA A 16 1.67 3.32 -5.10
N GLU A 17 0.59 4.10 -5.24
CA GLU A 17 0.47 5.16 -6.23
C GLU A 17 1.52 6.26 -5.98
N ARG A 18 1.77 6.60 -4.70
CA ARG A 18 2.84 7.54 -4.34
C ARG A 18 4.22 7.02 -4.74
N VAL A 19 4.52 5.74 -4.49
CA VAL A 19 5.77 5.09 -4.94
C VAL A 19 5.92 5.25 -6.45
N SER A 20 4.87 5.01 -7.22
CA SER A 20 4.88 5.16 -8.68
C SER A 20 5.19 6.61 -9.12
N LEU A 21 4.52 7.60 -8.53
CA LEU A 21 4.73 9.01 -8.86
C LEU A 21 6.16 9.47 -8.52
N VAL A 22 6.72 9.09 -7.37
CA VAL A 22 8.09 9.47 -7.00
C VAL A 22 9.13 8.69 -7.83
N THR A 23 8.82 7.46 -8.27
CA THR A 23 9.65 6.73 -9.24
C THR A 23 9.71 7.46 -10.58
N MET A 24 8.58 7.96 -11.07
CA MET A 24 8.55 8.79 -12.29
C MET A 24 9.35 10.08 -12.12
N GLN A 25 9.27 10.73 -10.94
CA GLN A 25 10.10 11.89 -10.63
C GLN A 25 11.59 11.54 -10.69
N ALA A 26 12.00 10.40 -10.14
CA ALA A 26 13.39 9.94 -10.21
C ALA A 26 13.85 9.72 -11.66
N LEU A 27 13.00 9.19 -12.53
CA LEU A 27 13.29 9.04 -13.97
C LEU A 27 13.51 10.39 -14.65
N LEU A 28 12.67 11.39 -14.39
CA LEU A 28 12.85 12.75 -14.93
C LEU A 28 14.18 13.36 -14.49
N GLU A 29 14.55 13.20 -13.22
CA GLU A 29 15.81 13.74 -12.69
C GLU A 29 17.07 13.11 -13.31
N ILE A 30 16.98 11.88 -13.83
CA ILE A 30 18.08 11.23 -14.56
C ILE A 30 17.96 11.37 -16.08
N GLY A 31 16.99 12.15 -16.56
CA GLY A 31 16.79 12.44 -17.98
C GLY A 31 16.27 11.24 -18.79
N ILE A 32 15.46 10.36 -18.18
CA ILE A 32 14.83 9.22 -18.85
C ILE A 32 13.40 9.55 -19.24
N ASP A 33 13.11 9.48 -20.53
CA ASP A 33 11.75 9.57 -21.06
C ASP A 33 10.96 8.32 -20.72
N PHE A 34 9.67 8.47 -20.38
CA PHE A 34 8.83 7.34 -20.03
C PHE A 34 7.38 7.45 -20.52
N ASP A 35 6.80 6.29 -20.75
CA ASP A 35 5.37 6.08 -20.89
C ASP A 35 4.82 5.46 -19.59
N VAL A 36 3.52 5.61 -19.36
CA VAL A 36 2.79 4.97 -18.26
C VAL A 36 1.85 3.93 -18.84
N THR A 37 1.83 2.73 -18.26
CA THR A 37 0.85 1.70 -18.58
C THR A 37 0.00 1.39 -17.37
N THR A 38 -1.33 1.48 -17.53
CA THR A 38 -2.31 1.33 -16.44
C THR A 38 -3.58 0.64 -16.93
N LEU A 39 -4.41 0.15 -16.01
CA LEU A 39 -5.73 -0.46 -16.31
C LEU A 39 -6.86 0.57 -16.36
N LYS A 40 -6.70 1.71 -15.66
CA LYS A 40 -7.73 2.75 -15.58
C LYS A 40 -7.12 4.11 -15.83
N THR A 41 -7.88 4.97 -16.49
CA THR A 41 -7.48 6.35 -16.69
C THR A 41 -7.29 7.05 -15.34
N PRO A 42 -6.11 7.64 -15.08
CA PRO A 42 -5.86 8.36 -13.84
C PRO A 42 -6.73 9.61 -13.70
N ASN A 43 -7.36 9.79 -12.55
CA ASN A 43 -8.07 11.02 -12.21
C ASN A 43 -7.07 12.03 -11.62
N ILE A 44 -6.56 12.91 -12.46
CA ILE A 44 -5.53 13.89 -12.09
C ILE A 44 -5.98 14.80 -10.94
N SER A 45 -7.22 15.30 -10.96
CA SER A 45 -7.72 16.15 -9.88
C SER A 45 -7.75 15.44 -8.53
N LYS A 46 -8.12 14.16 -8.50
CA LYS A 46 -8.10 13.36 -7.28
C LYS A 46 -6.67 13.13 -6.77
N LEU A 47 -5.74 12.85 -7.67
CA LEU A 47 -4.32 12.71 -7.36
C LEU A 47 -3.74 14.02 -6.79
N GLU A 48 -4.02 15.15 -7.44
CA GLU A 48 -3.56 16.47 -6.97
C GLU A 48 -4.10 16.83 -5.59
N ASN A 49 -5.35 16.47 -5.28
CA ASN A 49 -5.93 16.64 -3.95
C ASN A 49 -5.28 15.75 -2.88
N SER A 50 -4.75 14.59 -3.28
CA SER A 50 -4.16 13.61 -2.36
C SER A 50 -2.65 13.80 -2.15
N TYR A 51 -1.91 14.19 -3.19
CA TYR A 51 -0.44 14.24 -3.17
C TYR A 51 0.15 15.62 -3.44
N GLY A 52 -0.70 16.60 -3.77
CA GLY A 52 -0.29 17.94 -4.18
C GLY A 52 0.08 18.05 -5.67
N LYS A 53 -0.12 19.23 -6.22
CA LYS A 53 0.10 19.52 -7.65
C LYS A 53 1.54 19.29 -8.09
N ASN A 54 2.51 19.59 -7.23
CA ASN A 54 3.94 19.45 -7.55
C ASN A 54 4.32 18.01 -7.86
N LEU A 55 3.95 17.04 -7.01
CA LEU A 55 4.26 15.64 -7.24
C LEU A 55 3.49 15.11 -8.47
N VAL A 56 2.20 15.44 -8.59
CA VAL A 56 1.36 14.94 -9.69
C VAL A 56 1.74 15.55 -11.05
N SER A 57 2.47 16.66 -11.08
CA SER A 57 2.96 17.26 -12.34
C SER A 57 3.83 16.28 -13.17
N VAL A 58 4.43 15.26 -12.55
CA VAL A 58 5.18 14.21 -13.27
C VAL A 58 4.30 13.47 -14.29
N MET A 59 2.99 13.35 -14.03
CA MET A 59 2.05 12.75 -14.98
C MET A 59 1.89 13.56 -16.28
N LYS A 60 2.17 14.87 -16.23
CA LYS A 60 2.15 15.76 -17.42
C LYS A 60 3.43 15.64 -18.23
N SER A 61 4.49 15.09 -17.65
CA SER A 61 5.78 14.84 -18.31
C SER A 61 5.86 13.47 -18.97
N THR A 62 4.84 12.63 -18.80
CA THR A 62 4.79 11.34 -19.52
C THR A 62 4.52 11.57 -21.00
N ASN A 63 5.22 10.86 -21.87
CA ASN A 63 5.00 10.93 -23.31
C ASN A 63 3.62 10.37 -23.69
N LYS A 64 3.23 9.25 -23.02
CA LYS A 64 1.97 8.58 -23.28
C LYS A 64 1.45 7.84 -22.05
N ILE A 65 0.13 7.85 -21.86
CA ILE A 65 -0.58 6.98 -20.92
C ILE A 65 -1.30 5.90 -21.72
N ASN A 66 -0.86 4.65 -21.58
CA ASN A 66 -1.46 3.49 -22.21
C ASN A 66 -2.46 2.87 -21.22
N VAL A 67 -3.76 3.02 -21.50
CA VAL A 67 -4.80 2.30 -20.75
C VAL A 67 -5.04 0.97 -21.46
N ILE A 68 -4.79 -0.15 -20.78
CA ILE A 68 -4.90 -1.49 -21.35
C ILE A 68 -6.06 -2.27 -20.75
N ASN A 69 -6.60 -3.20 -21.53
CA ASN A 69 -7.58 -4.18 -21.10
C ASN A 69 -6.90 -5.55 -20.97
N ILE A 70 -6.84 -6.11 -19.76
CA ILE A 70 -6.17 -7.41 -19.52
C ILE A 70 -6.77 -8.53 -20.37
N MET A 71 -8.09 -8.53 -20.58
CA MET A 71 -8.73 -9.60 -21.34
C MET A 71 -8.36 -9.55 -22.83
N GLU A 72 -8.24 -8.35 -23.40
CA GLU A 72 -7.75 -8.16 -24.77
C GLU A 72 -6.28 -8.59 -24.90
N GLU A 73 -5.44 -8.18 -23.94
CA GLU A 73 -4.02 -8.60 -23.89
C GLU A 73 -3.88 -10.13 -23.79
N LEU A 74 -4.68 -10.80 -22.97
CA LEU A 74 -4.68 -12.26 -22.84
C LEU A 74 -5.15 -12.95 -24.13
N GLN A 75 -6.14 -12.38 -24.83
CA GLN A 75 -6.63 -12.91 -26.11
C GLN A 75 -5.59 -12.74 -27.22
N GLN A 76 -4.95 -11.57 -27.32
CA GLN A 76 -3.89 -11.29 -28.30
C GLN A 76 -2.69 -12.23 -28.13
N ARG A 77 -2.30 -12.56 -26.90
CA ARG A 77 -1.25 -13.55 -26.61
C ARG A 77 -1.58 -14.95 -27.10
N ARG A 78 -2.85 -15.39 -27.00
CA ARG A 78 -3.30 -16.69 -27.54
C ARG A 78 -3.17 -16.76 -29.05
N GLN A 79 -3.27 -15.63 -29.75
CA GLN A 79 -3.19 -15.55 -31.22
C GLN A 79 -1.77 -15.30 -31.73
N GLN A 80 -0.74 -15.39 -30.88
CA GLN A 80 0.68 -15.12 -31.20
C GLN A 80 0.96 -13.72 -31.78
N HIS A 81 0.02 -12.79 -31.66
CA HIS A 81 0.22 -11.41 -32.05
C HIS A 81 0.78 -10.62 -30.85
N HIS A 82 2.10 -10.78 -30.60
CA HIS A 82 2.76 -9.97 -29.57
C HIS A 82 2.91 -8.55 -30.09
N LYS A 83 2.26 -7.60 -29.41
CA LYS A 83 2.66 -6.21 -29.52
C LYS A 83 4.05 -6.09 -28.85
N GLU A 84 5.09 -5.97 -29.62
CA GLU A 84 6.40 -5.58 -29.10
C GLU A 84 6.29 -4.13 -28.61
N TYR A 85 6.40 -3.95 -27.30
CA TYR A 85 6.56 -2.63 -26.74
C TYR A 85 8.06 -2.32 -26.79
N ASP A 86 8.43 -1.33 -27.59
CA ASP A 86 9.82 -0.90 -27.78
C ASP A 86 10.27 -0.01 -26.59
N TYR A 87 10.49 -0.66 -25.43
CA TYR A 87 11.03 -0.01 -24.24
C TYR A 87 12.38 -0.60 -23.87
N ASP A 88 13.33 0.30 -23.60
CA ASP A 88 14.64 -0.10 -23.10
C ASP A 88 14.56 -0.71 -21.70
N ILE A 89 13.64 -0.22 -20.86
CA ILE A 89 13.44 -0.69 -19.49
C ILE A 89 11.98 -0.64 -19.08
N THR A 90 11.57 -1.63 -18.29
CA THR A 90 10.24 -1.71 -17.69
C THR A 90 10.34 -1.61 -16.18
N ILE A 91 9.53 -0.73 -15.58
CA ILE A 91 9.50 -0.50 -14.14
C ILE A 91 8.09 -0.77 -13.64
N ASN A 92 7.90 -1.90 -12.97
CA ASN A 92 6.64 -2.28 -12.37
C ASN A 92 6.56 -1.78 -10.93
N THR A 93 5.62 -0.87 -10.67
CA THR A 93 5.33 -0.31 -9.34
C THR A 93 4.01 -0.83 -8.76
N ASN A 94 3.38 -1.81 -9.42
CA ASN A 94 2.10 -2.41 -9.02
C ASN A 94 2.26 -3.55 -7.99
N GLY A 95 3.38 -3.63 -7.30
CA GLY A 95 3.67 -4.73 -6.38
C GLY A 95 4.21 -5.97 -7.10
N ASP A 96 3.87 -7.15 -6.63
CA ASP A 96 4.29 -8.44 -7.19
C ASP A 96 3.40 -8.91 -8.36
N ALA A 97 2.47 -8.08 -8.82
CA ALA A 97 1.67 -8.31 -10.02
C ALA A 97 1.92 -7.22 -11.05
N ALA A 98 1.87 -7.57 -12.32
CA ALA A 98 1.79 -6.59 -13.39
C ALA A 98 0.43 -6.71 -14.07
N PRO A 99 -0.21 -5.60 -14.46
CA PRO A 99 -1.49 -5.65 -15.17
C PRO A 99 -1.41 -6.37 -16.50
N TYR A 100 -0.21 -6.49 -17.08
CA TYR A 100 0.09 -7.39 -18.19
C TYR A 100 1.50 -7.97 -18.03
N TYR A 101 1.72 -9.13 -18.61
CA TYR A 101 3.00 -9.83 -18.50
C TYR A 101 3.72 -9.81 -19.85
N HIS A 102 4.91 -9.25 -19.84
CA HIS A 102 5.76 -9.14 -21.02
C HIS A 102 6.68 -10.34 -21.11
N SER A 103 6.86 -10.92 -22.30
CA SER A 103 7.76 -12.06 -22.51
C SER A 103 9.25 -11.71 -22.41
N SER A 104 9.59 -10.42 -22.49
CA SER A 104 10.96 -9.91 -22.48
C SER A 104 11.44 -9.37 -21.12
N PHE A 105 10.78 -9.71 -20.00
CA PHE A 105 11.33 -9.39 -18.69
C PHE A 105 12.68 -10.08 -18.50
N SER A 106 13.71 -9.30 -18.19
CA SER A 106 15.02 -9.79 -17.78
C SER A 106 15.54 -8.96 -16.61
N LYS A 107 16.46 -9.54 -15.83
CA LYS A 107 17.07 -8.83 -14.70
C LYS A 107 17.82 -7.56 -15.11
N ASP A 108 18.15 -7.44 -16.38
CA ASP A 108 18.89 -6.30 -16.92
C ASP A 108 17.99 -5.22 -17.52
N ASN A 109 16.70 -5.51 -17.74
CA ASN A 109 15.76 -4.55 -18.34
C ASN A 109 14.46 -4.34 -17.54
N SER A 110 14.34 -4.95 -16.37
CA SER A 110 13.11 -4.87 -15.59
C SER A 110 13.38 -4.65 -14.11
N ILE A 111 12.65 -3.71 -13.53
CA ILE A 111 12.60 -3.46 -12.09
C ILE A 111 11.18 -3.73 -11.61
N THR A 112 11.02 -4.46 -10.51
CA THR A 112 9.73 -4.66 -9.85
C THR A 112 9.81 -4.20 -8.40
N TYR A 113 9.00 -3.20 -8.03
CA TYR A 113 8.81 -2.79 -6.65
C TYR A 113 7.73 -3.65 -6.01
N CYS A 114 8.13 -4.74 -5.38
CA CYS A 114 7.25 -5.69 -4.72
C CYS A 114 6.94 -5.20 -3.29
N HIS A 115 5.75 -4.66 -3.07
CA HIS A 115 5.32 -4.21 -1.74
C HIS A 115 5.23 -5.37 -0.74
N PHE A 116 4.70 -6.51 -1.19
CA PHE A 116 4.57 -7.77 -0.47
C PHE A 116 4.19 -8.87 -1.47
N PRO A 117 4.58 -10.16 -1.27
CA PRO A 117 4.28 -11.24 -2.22
C PRO A 117 2.83 -11.76 -2.11
N SER A 118 1.85 -10.86 -2.23
CA SER A 118 0.43 -11.16 -2.02
C SER A 118 -0.19 -11.96 -3.17
N THR A 119 0.26 -11.74 -4.40
CA THR A 119 -0.26 -12.41 -5.59
C THR A 119 -0.10 -13.91 -5.54
N LYS A 120 1.00 -14.41 -4.95
CA LYS A 120 1.19 -15.85 -4.75
C LYS A 120 0.05 -16.49 -3.97
N PHE A 121 -0.37 -15.85 -2.87
CA PHE A 121 -1.49 -16.35 -2.06
C PHE A 121 -2.80 -16.32 -2.83
N HIS A 122 -3.06 -15.27 -3.59
CA HIS A 122 -4.26 -15.19 -4.43
C HIS A 122 -4.31 -16.27 -5.51
N ILE A 123 -3.14 -16.64 -6.07
CA ILE A 123 -3.03 -17.74 -7.03
C ILE A 123 -3.23 -19.08 -6.34
N GLU A 124 -2.59 -19.34 -5.20
CA GLU A 124 -2.65 -20.61 -4.47
C GLU A 124 -4.07 -20.92 -3.95
N PHE A 125 -4.78 -19.90 -3.47
CA PHE A 125 -6.17 -20.02 -3.01
C PHE A 125 -7.21 -19.80 -4.11
N GLU A 126 -6.78 -19.67 -5.37
CA GLU A 126 -7.66 -19.39 -6.52
C GLU A 126 -8.68 -18.27 -6.22
N ASN A 127 -8.21 -17.18 -5.63
CA ASN A 127 -9.03 -16.08 -5.16
C ASN A 127 -9.61 -15.30 -6.35
N ILE A 128 -10.90 -15.48 -6.60
CA ILE A 128 -11.58 -14.88 -7.74
C ILE A 128 -11.85 -13.40 -7.52
N ASP A 129 -12.06 -12.96 -6.28
CA ASP A 129 -12.23 -11.54 -6.01
C ASP A 129 -10.97 -10.75 -6.39
N TYR A 130 -9.79 -11.35 -6.25
CA TYR A 130 -8.55 -10.77 -6.76
C TYR A 130 -8.58 -10.55 -8.28
N LEU A 131 -9.11 -11.52 -9.05
CA LEU A 131 -9.27 -11.36 -10.50
C LEU A 131 -10.20 -10.20 -10.84
N LYS A 132 -11.28 -10.07 -10.06
CA LYS A 132 -12.30 -9.04 -10.26
C LYS A 132 -11.79 -7.65 -9.87
N THR A 133 -11.29 -7.50 -8.64
CA THR A 133 -11.01 -6.20 -8.05
C THR A 133 -9.66 -5.64 -8.46
N ASP A 134 -8.61 -6.48 -8.43
CA ASP A 134 -7.24 -6.03 -8.59
C ASP A 134 -6.74 -6.13 -10.03
N LEU A 135 -7.26 -7.09 -10.79
CA LEU A 135 -6.95 -7.26 -12.21
C LEU A 135 -8.02 -6.73 -13.17
N GLY A 136 -9.13 -6.20 -12.65
CA GLY A 136 -10.16 -5.54 -13.45
C GLY A 136 -10.86 -6.48 -14.46
N MET A 137 -10.95 -7.77 -14.18
CA MET A 137 -11.47 -8.78 -15.12
C MET A 137 -13.00 -8.82 -15.21
N THR A 138 -13.73 -7.84 -14.67
CA THR A 138 -15.19 -7.88 -14.51
C THR A 138 -16.01 -7.25 -15.62
N GLU A 139 -15.53 -6.23 -16.31
CA GLU A 139 -16.48 -5.27 -16.91
C GLU A 139 -16.65 -5.36 -18.43
N SER A 140 -15.81 -6.08 -19.16
CA SER A 140 -15.85 -5.93 -20.63
C SER A 140 -16.25 -7.14 -21.46
N SER A 141 -16.46 -8.28 -20.86
CA SER A 141 -16.79 -9.50 -21.61
C SER A 141 -17.90 -10.35 -21.00
N ASN A 142 -19.14 -9.97 -21.23
CA ASN A 142 -20.33 -10.81 -21.05
C ASN A 142 -20.64 -11.32 -19.64
N GLY A 143 -20.40 -10.56 -18.57
CA GLY A 143 -20.78 -10.96 -17.20
C GLY A 143 -20.15 -12.29 -16.74
N PHE A 144 -18.98 -12.61 -17.27
CA PHE A 144 -18.34 -13.92 -17.19
C PHE A 144 -18.02 -14.37 -15.76
N LEU A 145 -17.59 -13.43 -14.89
CA LEU A 145 -17.30 -13.72 -13.50
C LEU A 145 -18.43 -13.31 -12.54
N ASP A 146 -19.38 -12.45 -12.96
CA ASP A 146 -20.40 -11.89 -12.10
C ASP A 146 -21.51 -12.87 -11.72
N ASN A 147 -21.72 -13.90 -12.54
CA ASN A 147 -22.78 -14.92 -12.35
C ASN A 147 -22.27 -16.21 -11.70
N MET A 148 -21.09 -16.20 -11.10
CA MET A 148 -20.55 -17.38 -10.41
C MET A 148 -20.99 -17.45 -8.96
N ASP A 149 -21.91 -18.36 -8.64
CA ASP A 149 -22.16 -18.84 -7.28
C ASP A 149 -21.12 -19.93 -6.95
N TYR A 150 -20.06 -19.54 -6.23
CA TYR A 150 -18.85 -20.34 -6.04
C TYR A 150 -18.98 -21.51 -5.09
N GLN A 151 -20.00 -21.51 -4.22
CA GLN A 151 -20.20 -22.61 -3.26
C GLN A 151 -20.71 -23.89 -3.90
N ASN A 152 -21.32 -23.81 -5.10
CA ASN A 152 -21.96 -24.93 -5.77
C ASN A 152 -21.25 -25.43 -7.05
N ILE A 153 -20.14 -24.83 -7.47
CA ILE A 153 -19.53 -25.08 -8.78
C ILE A 153 -18.89 -26.47 -8.91
N ASN A 154 -18.26 -26.97 -7.85
CA ASN A 154 -17.46 -28.21 -7.93
C ASN A 154 -18.32 -29.48 -8.14
N ASN A 155 -19.63 -29.44 -7.90
CA ASN A 155 -20.54 -30.59 -7.99
C ASN A 155 -21.54 -30.51 -9.16
N SER A 156 -21.53 -29.45 -9.96
CA SER A 156 -22.47 -29.27 -11.06
C SER A 156 -22.10 -30.12 -12.27
N LYS A 157 -23.10 -30.86 -12.80
CA LYS A 157 -23.00 -31.61 -14.08
C LYS A 157 -23.26 -30.71 -15.28
N ASP A 158 -23.67 -29.46 -15.09
CA ASP A 158 -24.06 -28.55 -16.15
C ASP A 158 -22.88 -28.14 -17.04
N LEU A 159 -23.08 -28.11 -18.35
CA LEU A 159 -22.06 -27.77 -19.34
C LEU A 159 -21.56 -26.35 -19.19
N LYS A 160 -22.44 -25.37 -18.86
CA LYS A 160 -22.07 -23.96 -18.65
C LYS A 160 -21.12 -23.84 -17.48
N THR A 161 -21.40 -24.49 -16.36
CA THR A 161 -20.56 -24.52 -15.17
C THR A 161 -19.19 -25.14 -15.45
N LYS A 162 -19.14 -26.24 -16.21
CA LYS A 162 -17.84 -26.84 -16.60
C LYS A 162 -17.01 -25.93 -17.48
N VAL A 163 -17.62 -25.18 -18.39
CA VAL A 163 -16.92 -24.19 -19.23
C VAL A 163 -16.37 -23.04 -18.37
N LEU A 164 -17.15 -22.60 -17.39
CA LEU A 164 -16.72 -21.52 -16.47
C LEU A 164 -15.52 -21.94 -15.60
N VAL A 165 -15.58 -23.12 -15.00
CA VAL A 165 -14.46 -23.69 -14.22
C VAL A 165 -13.20 -23.82 -15.06
N ARG A 166 -13.31 -24.33 -16.30
CA ARG A 166 -12.18 -24.46 -17.21
C ARG A 166 -11.54 -23.11 -17.51
N ARG A 167 -12.34 -22.07 -17.80
CA ARG A 167 -11.84 -20.72 -18.09
C ARG A 167 -11.17 -20.09 -16.87
N LYS A 168 -11.75 -20.24 -15.65
CA LYS A 168 -11.13 -19.81 -14.40
C LYS A 168 -9.71 -20.40 -14.25
N ASN A 169 -9.61 -21.72 -14.39
CA ASN A 169 -8.34 -22.43 -14.25
C ASN A 169 -7.31 -22.01 -15.31
N GLU A 170 -7.74 -21.70 -16.54
CA GLU A 170 -6.88 -21.15 -17.58
C GLU A 170 -6.37 -19.75 -17.21
N CYS A 171 -7.23 -18.87 -16.65
CA CYS A 171 -6.81 -17.55 -16.18
C CYS A 171 -5.75 -17.66 -15.09
N PHE A 172 -5.98 -18.49 -14.05
CA PHE A 172 -4.98 -18.68 -12.99
C PHE A 172 -3.67 -19.27 -13.49
N LYS A 173 -3.69 -20.19 -14.46
CA LYS A 173 -2.46 -20.71 -15.09
C LYS A 173 -1.66 -19.60 -15.78
N ILE A 174 -2.33 -18.72 -16.53
CA ILE A 174 -1.68 -17.62 -17.26
C ILE A 174 -1.10 -16.61 -16.25
N ILE A 175 -1.89 -16.25 -15.21
CA ILE A 175 -1.44 -15.33 -14.17
C ILE A 175 -0.25 -15.91 -13.40
N ASN A 176 -0.31 -17.19 -13.03
CA ASN A 176 0.79 -17.87 -12.36
C ASN A 176 2.07 -17.89 -13.20
N TYR A 177 1.96 -18.19 -14.49
CA TYR A 177 3.10 -18.12 -15.41
C TYR A 177 3.68 -16.71 -15.50
N GLY A 178 2.81 -15.73 -15.71
CA GLY A 178 3.22 -14.33 -15.78
C GLY A 178 3.84 -13.83 -14.47
N TYR A 179 3.28 -14.20 -13.33
CA TYR A 179 3.78 -13.88 -12.00
C TYR A 179 5.23 -14.38 -11.80
N TRP A 180 5.47 -15.68 -12.08
CA TRP A 180 6.82 -16.26 -11.96
C TRP A 180 7.79 -15.65 -12.95
N ASN A 181 7.35 -15.35 -14.19
CA ASN A 181 8.17 -14.69 -15.18
C ASN A 181 8.60 -13.29 -14.72
N LEU A 182 7.66 -12.51 -14.18
CA LEU A 182 7.93 -11.18 -13.64
C LEU A 182 8.94 -11.26 -12.48
N MET A 183 8.63 -12.04 -11.45
CA MET A 183 9.40 -12.03 -10.20
C MET A 183 10.81 -12.63 -10.35
N ARG A 184 10.99 -13.64 -11.19
CA ARG A 184 12.29 -14.26 -11.43
C ARG A 184 13.18 -13.48 -12.41
N ASN A 185 12.56 -12.75 -13.33
CA ASN A 185 13.25 -12.03 -14.39
C ASN A 185 13.25 -10.51 -14.20
N SER A 186 13.00 -10.02 -12.98
CA SER A 186 13.14 -8.59 -12.62
C SER A 186 14.22 -8.40 -11.57
N THR A 187 14.83 -7.22 -11.56
CA THR A 187 15.50 -6.70 -10.37
C THR A 187 14.42 -6.32 -9.35
N VAL A 188 14.35 -7.07 -8.23
CA VAL A 188 13.31 -6.89 -7.24
C VAL A 188 13.73 -5.90 -6.17
N ILE A 189 12.89 -4.91 -5.93
CA ILE A 189 12.97 -3.93 -4.84
C ILE A 189 11.80 -4.18 -3.90
N THR A 190 11.99 -4.05 -2.60
CA THR A 190 10.92 -4.13 -1.60
C THR A 190 11.04 -3.00 -0.57
N ASN A 191 10.00 -2.83 0.24
CA ASN A 191 9.84 -1.68 1.14
C ASN A 191 10.51 -1.86 2.53
N SER A 192 10.79 -3.10 2.98
CA SER A 192 11.23 -3.40 4.34
C SER A 192 11.95 -4.77 4.41
N GLU A 193 12.68 -5.02 5.48
CA GLU A 193 13.23 -6.34 5.76
C GLU A 193 12.13 -7.36 6.06
N PHE A 194 11.01 -6.92 6.65
CA PHE A 194 9.82 -7.74 6.87
C PHE A 194 9.29 -8.31 5.53
N SER A 195 9.09 -7.44 4.55
CA SER A 195 8.66 -7.86 3.21
C SER A 195 9.72 -8.66 2.46
N ARG A 196 11.01 -8.30 2.62
CA ARG A 196 12.12 -9.06 2.02
C ARG A 196 12.13 -10.51 2.49
N ARG A 197 11.99 -10.75 3.81
CA ARG A 197 11.89 -12.11 4.36
C ARG A 197 10.67 -12.85 3.82
N ALA A 198 9.53 -12.19 3.70
CA ALA A 198 8.33 -12.79 3.12
C ALA A 198 8.54 -13.18 1.64
N ILE A 199 9.23 -12.35 0.84
CA ILE A 199 9.55 -12.65 -0.57
C ILE A 199 10.53 -13.82 -0.66
N ILE A 200 11.59 -13.85 0.16
CA ILE A 200 12.55 -14.97 0.21
C ILE A 200 11.81 -16.27 0.53
N ASN A 201 11.00 -16.27 1.59
CA ASN A 201 10.25 -17.46 2.03
C ASN A 201 9.22 -17.93 0.99
N ALA A 202 8.55 -16.99 0.32
CA ALA A 202 7.52 -17.32 -0.66
C ALA A 202 8.08 -17.78 -2.01
N LEU A 203 9.19 -17.20 -2.47
CA LEU A 203 9.65 -17.29 -3.86
C LEU A 203 11.07 -17.84 -4.01
N GLY A 204 11.85 -17.96 -2.92
CA GLY A 204 13.25 -18.38 -2.97
C GLY A 204 14.14 -17.40 -3.74
N LEU A 205 13.85 -16.10 -3.70
CA LEU A 205 14.64 -15.05 -4.35
C LEU A 205 15.64 -14.47 -3.35
N ASP A 206 16.92 -14.45 -3.71
CA ASP A 206 17.99 -14.06 -2.78
C ASP A 206 18.45 -12.61 -2.96
N ASN A 207 18.40 -12.09 -4.18
CA ASN A 207 18.96 -10.77 -4.51
C ASN A 207 17.82 -9.72 -4.59
N ILE A 208 17.43 -9.19 -3.43
CA ILE A 208 16.33 -8.24 -3.27
C ILE A 208 16.87 -6.96 -2.64
N TYR A 209 16.67 -5.83 -3.32
CA TYR A 209 17.00 -4.51 -2.78
C TYR A 209 15.92 -4.05 -1.80
N ILE A 210 16.32 -3.38 -0.72
CA ILE A 210 15.40 -2.70 0.18
C ILE A 210 15.46 -1.21 -0.13
N LEU A 211 14.32 -0.63 -0.47
CA LEU A 211 14.14 0.79 -0.65
C LEU A 211 12.80 1.19 -0.04
N SER A 212 12.85 1.83 1.10
CA SER A 212 11.65 2.26 1.83
C SER A 212 10.79 3.20 0.97
N PRO A 213 9.45 3.11 1.05
CA PRO A 213 8.57 3.94 0.23
C PRO A 213 8.74 5.43 0.54
N PRO A 214 8.56 6.31 -0.45
CA PRO A 214 8.72 7.75 -0.28
C PRO A 214 7.57 8.35 0.52
N ILE A 215 7.87 9.17 1.53
CA ILE A 215 6.90 9.83 2.40
C ILE A 215 7.13 11.34 2.39
N ASP A 216 6.05 12.10 2.42
CA ASP A 216 6.09 13.55 2.52
C ASP A 216 6.31 13.98 3.98
N VAL A 217 7.49 13.65 4.50
CA VAL A 217 7.84 13.92 5.90
C VAL A 217 7.74 15.39 6.26
N GLU A 218 8.00 16.30 5.30
CA GLU A 218 7.99 17.73 5.55
C GLU A 218 6.58 18.28 5.80
N THR A 219 5.59 17.84 5.02
CA THR A 219 4.19 18.25 5.24
C THR A 219 3.74 17.89 6.65
N PHE A 220 4.02 16.67 7.11
CA PHE A 220 3.63 16.22 8.45
C PHE A 220 4.46 16.88 9.56
N ARG A 221 5.74 17.14 9.34
CA ARG A 221 6.62 17.84 10.28
C ARG A 221 6.16 19.29 10.47
N ASN A 222 5.87 19.98 9.38
CA ASN A 222 5.52 21.39 9.40
C ASN A 222 4.16 21.65 10.05
N CYS A 223 3.21 20.69 9.98
CA CYS A 223 1.91 20.89 10.60
C CYS A 223 2.00 21.09 12.13
N THR A 224 3.05 20.62 12.78
CA THR A 224 3.21 20.69 14.23
C THR A 224 4.21 21.75 14.68
N LEU A 225 5.16 22.14 13.84
CA LEU A 225 6.12 23.21 14.15
C LEU A 225 5.44 24.59 14.20
N MET A 226 4.45 24.84 13.35
CA MET A 226 3.73 26.12 13.27
C MET A 226 2.79 26.39 14.45
N ALA A 227 2.46 25.38 15.24
CA ALA A 227 1.36 25.47 16.21
C ALA A 227 1.77 25.42 17.68
N ASN A 228 3.07 25.40 18.06
CA ASN A 228 3.52 25.15 19.45
C ASN A 228 2.80 23.98 20.14
N CYS A 229 2.39 22.98 19.33
CA CYS A 229 1.38 21.99 19.68
C CYS A 229 1.79 21.01 20.78
N ASP A 230 3.06 20.96 21.19
CA ASP A 230 3.52 19.94 22.13
C ASP A 230 2.88 20.08 23.53
N ASN A 231 2.44 21.28 23.91
CA ASN A 231 1.74 21.54 25.18
C ASN A 231 0.20 21.51 25.06
N GLU A 232 -0.35 21.52 23.85
CA GLU A 232 -1.82 21.62 23.61
C GLU A 232 -2.44 20.30 23.12
N ARG A 233 -1.64 19.23 22.99
CA ARG A 233 -2.15 17.94 22.53
C ARG A 233 -3.08 17.34 23.56
N ASN A 234 -4.25 16.97 23.09
CA ASN A 234 -5.22 16.24 23.89
C ASN A 234 -4.77 14.78 24.08
N ASP A 235 -5.28 14.14 25.13
CA ASP A 235 -5.09 12.71 25.36
C ASP A 235 -5.95 11.88 24.39
N ILE A 236 -5.75 12.12 23.09
CA ILE A 236 -6.46 11.46 21.99
C ILE A 236 -5.49 10.51 21.29
N ILE A 237 -5.99 9.31 21.02
CA ILE A 237 -5.30 8.29 20.22
C ILE A 237 -5.80 8.38 18.79
N LEU A 238 -4.86 8.40 17.85
CA LEU A 238 -5.14 8.46 16.42
C LEU A 238 -4.86 7.10 15.76
N VAL A 239 -5.76 6.68 14.89
CA VAL A 239 -5.60 5.56 13.96
C VAL A 239 -5.81 6.09 12.55
N ILE A 240 -4.87 5.87 11.64
CA ILE A 240 -4.99 6.24 10.22
C ILE A 240 -4.91 4.96 9.38
N ALA A 241 -6.02 4.56 8.76
CA ALA A 241 -6.04 3.40 7.89
C ALA A 241 -7.27 3.44 6.97
N ARG A 242 -7.16 2.86 5.78
CA ARG A 242 -8.36 2.57 4.98
C ARG A 242 -9.36 1.78 5.81
N ILE A 243 -10.65 2.10 5.70
CA ILE A 243 -11.70 1.33 6.39
C ILE A 243 -11.94 0.06 5.59
N ALA A 244 -11.18 -0.99 5.93
CA ALA A 244 -11.16 -2.26 5.21
C ALA A 244 -10.81 -3.42 6.16
N PRO A 245 -11.33 -4.64 5.94
CA PRO A 245 -11.17 -5.78 6.86
C PRO A 245 -9.72 -6.15 7.16
N HIS A 246 -8.84 -6.06 6.16
CA HIS A 246 -7.42 -6.37 6.33
C HIS A 246 -6.68 -5.39 7.25
N LYS A 247 -7.23 -4.18 7.50
CA LYS A 247 -6.64 -3.20 8.41
C LYS A 247 -6.97 -3.44 9.88
N LYS A 248 -7.81 -4.44 10.18
CA LYS A 248 -8.07 -4.92 11.57
C LYS A 248 -8.48 -3.83 12.54
N LEU A 249 -9.39 -2.92 12.09
CA LEU A 249 -9.86 -1.79 12.92
C LEU A 249 -10.61 -2.26 14.19
N GLU A 250 -11.08 -3.50 14.23
CA GLU A 250 -11.63 -4.14 15.43
C GLU A 250 -10.61 -4.14 16.59
N ASN A 251 -9.31 -4.27 16.30
CA ASN A 251 -8.26 -4.21 17.32
C ASN A 251 -8.16 -2.82 17.96
N ALA A 252 -8.38 -1.75 17.17
CA ALA A 252 -8.42 -0.40 17.69
C ALA A 252 -9.66 -0.19 18.61
N ILE A 253 -10.82 -0.75 18.23
CA ILE A 253 -12.04 -0.67 19.04
C ILE A 253 -11.88 -1.48 20.35
N LYS A 254 -11.27 -2.67 20.30
CA LYS A 254 -10.95 -3.47 21.50
C LYS A 254 -10.00 -2.70 22.43
N LEU A 255 -8.95 -2.10 21.89
CA LEU A 255 -8.05 -1.25 22.67
C LEU A 255 -8.79 -0.07 23.30
N ALA A 256 -9.66 0.61 22.55
CA ALA A 256 -10.46 1.72 23.05
C ALA A 256 -11.33 1.31 24.26
N LYS A 257 -11.88 0.09 24.25
CA LYS A 257 -12.64 -0.44 25.39
C LYS A 257 -11.77 -0.56 26.65
N VAL A 258 -10.58 -1.16 26.53
CA VAL A 258 -9.63 -1.30 27.64
C VAL A 258 -9.24 0.08 28.20
N LEU A 259 -8.93 1.03 27.32
CA LEU A 259 -8.50 2.37 27.72
C LEU A 259 -9.62 3.19 28.36
N LYS A 260 -10.84 3.10 27.84
CA LYS A 260 -12.02 3.77 28.42
C LYS A 260 -12.34 3.25 29.82
N ASP A 261 -12.36 1.92 29.98
CA ASP A 261 -12.65 1.29 31.27
C ASP A 261 -11.65 1.66 32.37
N ASN A 262 -10.41 1.96 31.98
CA ASN A 262 -9.33 2.36 32.90
C ASN A 262 -9.12 3.89 32.95
N ASN A 263 -9.95 4.70 32.29
CA ASN A 263 -9.85 6.16 32.23
C ASN A 263 -8.47 6.68 31.75
N ILE A 264 -7.82 5.98 30.81
CA ILE A 264 -6.43 6.27 30.39
C ILE A 264 -6.38 7.38 29.33
N ALA A 265 -7.33 7.46 28.43
CA ALA A 265 -7.37 8.43 27.35
C ALA A 265 -8.75 9.12 27.25
N LYS A 266 -8.81 10.30 26.64
CA LYS A 266 -10.06 11.04 26.42
C LYS A 266 -10.87 10.53 25.22
N GLY A 267 -10.25 9.79 24.32
CA GLY A 267 -10.92 9.22 23.15
C GLY A 267 -9.97 8.70 22.09
N MET A 268 -10.58 8.09 21.07
CA MET A 268 -9.88 7.57 19.89
C MET A 268 -10.53 8.10 18.61
N LYS A 269 -9.69 8.54 17.66
CA LYS A 269 -10.12 8.95 16.33
C LYS A 269 -9.59 7.98 15.29
N ILE A 270 -10.49 7.42 14.48
CA ILE A 270 -10.15 6.56 13.35
C ILE A 270 -10.40 7.36 12.07
N VAL A 271 -9.33 7.66 11.34
CA VAL A 271 -9.36 8.45 10.10
C VAL A 271 -9.04 7.54 8.93
N GLY A 272 -9.88 7.56 7.89
CA GLY A 272 -9.59 6.77 6.71
C GLY A 272 -10.60 6.88 5.58
N ASN A 273 -10.17 6.42 4.41
CA ASN A 273 -11.02 6.35 3.24
C ASN A 273 -11.91 5.11 3.31
N LEU A 274 -13.20 5.31 3.03
CA LEU A 274 -14.21 4.26 2.90
C LEU A 274 -14.59 4.09 1.44
N TYR A 275 -14.40 2.89 0.91
CA TYR A 275 -14.92 2.50 -0.40
C TYR A 275 -16.29 1.85 -0.26
N HIS A 276 -17.16 2.03 -1.25
CA HIS A 276 -18.54 1.55 -1.22
C HIS A 276 -18.65 0.04 -0.95
N TYR A 277 -17.73 -0.77 -1.46
CA TYR A 277 -17.72 -2.22 -1.24
C TYR A 277 -17.29 -2.66 0.18
N PHE A 278 -16.84 -1.73 1.04
CA PHE A 278 -16.56 -1.97 2.47
C PHE A 278 -17.59 -1.32 3.40
N LEU A 279 -18.73 -0.90 2.87
CA LEU A 279 -19.78 -0.25 3.68
C LEU A 279 -20.29 -1.19 4.79
N ASP A 280 -20.55 -2.46 4.48
CA ASP A 280 -21.01 -3.44 5.47
C ASP A 280 -20.00 -3.65 6.59
N TYR A 281 -18.70 -3.71 6.25
CA TYR A 281 -17.64 -3.75 7.26
C TYR A 281 -17.66 -2.52 8.16
N TYR A 282 -17.78 -1.33 7.59
CA TYR A 282 -17.88 -0.08 8.36
C TYR A 282 -19.10 -0.07 9.28
N LEU A 283 -20.26 -0.51 8.81
CA LEU A 283 -21.49 -0.62 9.63
C LEU A 283 -21.30 -1.62 10.77
N GLY A 284 -20.63 -2.74 10.53
CA GLY A 284 -20.25 -3.71 11.56
C GLY A 284 -19.35 -3.10 12.65
N LEU A 285 -18.35 -2.28 12.27
CA LEU A 285 -17.53 -1.56 13.24
C LEU A 285 -18.34 -0.55 14.07
N LYS A 286 -19.28 0.16 13.46
CA LYS A 286 -20.18 1.09 14.16
C LYS A 286 -21.07 0.34 15.16
N GLN A 287 -21.59 -0.81 14.78
CA GLN A 287 -22.38 -1.66 15.67
C GLN A 287 -21.53 -2.15 16.86
N MET A 288 -20.30 -2.60 16.62
CA MET A 288 -19.36 -3.00 17.68
C MET A 288 -19.09 -1.85 18.67
N ILE A 289 -18.93 -0.61 18.19
CA ILE A 289 -18.75 0.59 19.03
C ILE A 289 -19.98 0.79 19.92
N LEU A 290 -21.19 0.64 19.38
CA LEU A 290 -22.44 0.78 20.13
C LEU A 290 -22.55 -0.30 21.21
N GLU A 291 -22.35 -1.56 20.85
CA GLU A 291 -22.43 -2.71 21.77
C GLU A 291 -21.43 -2.63 22.94
N LEU A 292 -20.22 -2.08 22.68
CA LEU A 292 -19.20 -1.88 23.71
C LEU A 292 -19.35 -0.59 24.50
N GLY A 293 -20.40 0.23 24.23
CA GLY A 293 -20.64 1.50 24.91
C GLY A 293 -19.57 2.56 24.63
N LEU A 294 -19.03 2.61 23.40
CA LEU A 294 -17.91 3.48 23.00
C LEU A 294 -18.33 4.67 22.12
N THR A 295 -19.60 4.96 21.97
CA THR A 295 -20.11 5.98 21.02
C THR A 295 -19.63 7.40 21.32
N ASP A 296 -19.34 7.71 22.57
CA ASP A 296 -18.77 8.98 23.06
C ASP A 296 -17.23 9.00 23.06
N TYR A 297 -16.59 7.83 22.84
CA TYR A 297 -15.14 7.66 22.96
C TYR A 297 -14.44 7.40 21.61
N VAL A 298 -15.05 6.61 20.71
CA VAL A 298 -14.50 6.31 19.39
C VAL A 298 -15.26 7.05 18.30
N THR A 299 -14.55 7.85 17.51
CA THR A 299 -15.14 8.59 16.39
C THR A 299 -14.44 8.25 15.08
N PHE A 300 -15.23 8.09 14.01
CA PHE A 300 -14.73 7.96 12.65
C PHE A 300 -14.71 9.32 11.95
N GLU A 301 -13.62 9.59 11.25
CA GLU A 301 -13.51 10.68 10.28
C GLU A 301 -13.30 10.03 8.89
N VAL A 302 -14.38 9.92 8.13
CA VAL A 302 -14.41 9.20 6.85
C VAL A 302 -14.10 10.16 5.71
N ASN A 303 -13.18 9.75 4.81
CA ASN A 303 -12.79 10.50 3.62
C ASN A 303 -12.29 11.93 3.92
N ALA A 304 -11.57 12.10 5.03
CA ALA A 304 -10.96 13.37 5.38
C ALA A 304 -9.97 13.83 4.29
N ASN A 305 -10.00 15.10 3.93
CA ASN A 305 -8.95 15.70 3.13
C ASN A 305 -7.68 15.90 3.98
N LEU A 306 -6.58 16.27 3.32
CA LEU A 306 -5.28 16.43 4.00
C LEU A 306 -5.35 17.46 5.14
N ASP A 307 -5.97 18.62 4.93
CA ASP A 307 -6.05 19.68 5.95
C ASP A 307 -6.79 19.19 7.20
N LYS A 308 -7.90 18.46 7.02
CA LYS A 308 -8.64 17.86 8.13
C LYS A 308 -7.80 16.81 8.85
N LEU A 309 -7.10 15.94 8.11
CA LEU A 309 -6.18 14.96 8.69
C LEU A 309 -5.09 15.64 9.52
N LEU A 310 -4.42 16.68 8.98
CA LEU A 310 -3.39 17.42 9.69
C LEU A 310 -3.93 18.08 10.96
N SER A 311 -5.15 18.65 10.91
CA SER A 311 -5.81 19.24 12.08
C SER A 311 -6.10 18.21 13.19
N ILE A 312 -6.40 16.97 12.83
CA ILE A 312 -6.61 15.87 13.80
C ILE A 312 -5.28 15.42 14.38
N ILE A 313 -4.25 15.28 13.55
CA ILE A 313 -2.89 14.92 13.95
C ILE A 313 -2.35 15.92 14.99
N GLN A 314 -2.52 17.22 14.77
CA GLN A 314 -2.10 18.27 15.70
C GLN A 314 -2.68 18.10 17.11
N LYS A 315 -3.93 17.63 17.20
CA LYS A 315 -4.66 17.43 18.47
C LYS A 315 -4.40 16.07 19.11
N SER A 316 -3.77 15.14 18.40
CA SER A 316 -3.53 13.78 18.88
C SER A 316 -2.15 13.65 19.51
N ARG A 317 -1.99 12.72 20.45
CA ARG A 317 -0.74 12.50 21.18
C ARG A 317 -0.08 11.19 20.81
N ILE A 318 -0.87 10.16 20.57
CA ILE A 318 -0.43 8.80 20.26
C ILE A 318 -1.01 8.37 18.91
N TYR A 319 -0.21 7.66 18.15
CA TYR A 319 -0.67 6.92 16.98
C TYR A 319 -0.70 5.44 17.29
N PHE A 320 -1.84 4.78 17.10
CA PHE A 320 -1.96 3.34 17.26
C PHE A 320 -2.13 2.65 15.91
N HIS A 321 -1.31 1.63 15.65
CA HIS A 321 -1.39 0.81 14.44
C HIS A 321 -2.04 -0.54 14.74
N PRO A 322 -3.27 -0.81 14.24
CA PRO A 322 -4.04 -1.98 14.67
C PRO A 322 -3.70 -3.29 13.92
N MET A 323 -3.01 -3.20 12.76
CA MET A 323 -2.78 -4.32 11.86
C MET A 323 -1.47 -5.05 12.18
N VAL A 324 -1.54 -6.28 12.67
CA VAL A 324 -0.42 -7.24 12.71
C VAL A 324 -0.07 -7.63 11.27
N GLY A 325 1.22 -7.76 10.97
CA GLY A 325 1.68 -8.10 9.62
C GLY A 325 1.65 -6.91 8.63
N GLU A 326 1.57 -5.66 9.11
CA GLU A 326 1.75 -4.49 8.24
C GLU A 326 3.12 -4.54 7.56
N HIS A 327 3.17 -4.33 6.26
CA HIS A 327 4.39 -4.54 5.48
C HIS A 327 5.45 -3.47 5.71
N PHE A 328 5.04 -2.19 5.81
CA PHE A 328 5.93 -1.06 6.09
C PHE A 328 5.31 -0.04 7.06
N GLY A 329 4.06 0.39 6.81
CA GLY A 329 3.37 1.36 7.65
C GLY A 329 3.73 2.82 7.35
N MET A 330 3.45 3.31 6.15
CA MET A 330 3.70 4.72 5.78
C MET A 330 3.05 5.69 6.77
N THR A 331 1.81 5.41 7.22
CA THR A 331 1.09 6.24 8.21
C THR A 331 1.76 6.28 9.58
N VAL A 332 2.57 5.27 9.94
CA VAL A 332 3.41 5.29 11.14
C VAL A 332 4.49 6.35 11.00
N VAL A 333 5.18 6.40 9.86
CA VAL A 333 6.21 7.42 9.58
C VAL A 333 5.61 8.83 9.53
N GLU A 334 4.44 8.99 8.90
CA GLU A 334 3.68 10.26 8.88
C GLU A 334 3.36 10.75 10.30
N ALA A 335 2.88 9.85 11.15
CA ALA A 335 2.61 10.14 12.56
C ALA A 335 3.89 10.52 13.33
N MET A 336 5.00 9.80 13.14
CA MET A 336 6.29 10.11 13.73
C MET A 336 6.81 11.47 13.25
N ALA A 337 6.67 11.79 11.97
CA ALA A 337 7.03 13.09 11.40
C ALA A 337 6.28 14.23 12.11
N ALA A 338 5.01 14.02 12.37
CA ALA A 338 4.16 14.93 13.13
C ALA A 338 4.42 14.88 14.66
N GLY A 339 5.36 14.09 15.15
CA GLY A 339 5.71 13.99 16.57
C GLY A 339 4.67 13.24 17.43
N LEU A 340 3.85 12.38 16.86
CA LEU A 340 3.05 11.41 17.63
C LEU A 340 3.96 10.24 18.03
N ILE A 341 3.68 9.65 19.19
CA ILE A 341 4.33 8.40 19.59
C ILE A 341 3.59 7.24 18.95
N PRO A 342 4.25 6.44 18.09
CA PRO A 342 3.61 5.28 17.49
C PRO A 342 3.61 4.09 18.46
N VAL A 343 2.49 3.39 18.54
CA VAL A 343 2.36 2.09 19.21
C VAL A 343 1.98 1.08 18.15
N VAL A 344 2.87 0.12 17.87
CA VAL A 344 2.78 -0.77 16.71
C VAL A 344 2.92 -2.25 17.09
N PRO A 345 2.34 -3.19 16.33
CA PRO A 345 2.58 -4.60 16.53
C PRO A 345 4.06 -4.97 16.32
N LYS A 346 4.59 -5.85 17.16
CA LYS A 346 5.97 -6.34 17.05
C LYS A 346 6.20 -7.15 15.79
N ASP A 347 5.22 -7.94 15.36
CA ASP A 347 5.27 -8.70 14.11
C ASP A 347 4.74 -7.85 12.95
N SER A 348 5.55 -6.88 12.53
CA SER A 348 5.21 -5.95 11.44
C SER A 348 6.45 -5.21 10.92
N GLY A 349 6.36 -4.66 9.70
CA GLY A 349 7.41 -3.81 9.13
C GLY A 349 7.70 -2.54 9.95
N PRO A 350 6.71 -1.83 10.53
CA PRO A 350 6.95 -0.71 11.43
C PRO A 350 7.88 -1.01 12.61
N ALA A 351 7.92 -2.24 13.08
CA ALA A 351 8.81 -2.64 14.17
C ALA A 351 10.31 -2.50 13.84
N GLU A 352 10.67 -2.33 12.56
CA GLU A 352 12.05 -2.10 12.13
C GLU A 352 12.57 -0.69 12.46
N PHE A 353 11.68 0.27 12.66
CA PHE A 353 12.06 1.66 12.90
C PHE A 353 11.36 2.34 14.10
N VAL A 354 10.37 1.67 14.69
CA VAL A 354 9.75 2.09 15.95
C VAL A 354 10.52 1.48 17.10
N PRO A 355 10.93 2.24 18.15
CA PRO A 355 11.62 1.70 19.31
C PRO A 355 10.87 0.54 19.97
N GLN A 356 11.62 -0.43 20.52
CA GLN A 356 11.05 -1.68 21.03
C GLN A 356 10.06 -1.47 22.18
N GLU A 357 10.25 -0.43 23.00
CA GLU A 357 9.36 -0.04 24.10
C GLU A 357 7.96 0.40 23.66
N TYR A 358 7.75 0.70 22.36
CA TYR A 358 6.46 1.06 21.77
C TYR A 358 5.88 -0.06 20.88
N GLN A 359 6.43 -1.27 20.98
CA GLN A 359 5.98 -2.44 20.23
C GLN A 359 5.18 -3.39 21.13
N PHE A 360 4.05 -3.88 20.66
CA PHE A 360 3.17 -4.78 21.41
C PHE A 360 2.93 -6.12 20.72
N ASN A 361 2.59 -7.14 21.52
CA ASN A 361 2.11 -8.43 21.02
C ASN A 361 0.60 -8.62 21.30
N THR A 362 0.05 -7.99 22.34
CA THR A 362 -1.37 -8.11 22.71
C THR A 362 -1.99 -6.73 22.92
N ILE A 363 -3.31 -6.64 22.87
CA ILE A 363 -4.05 -5.38 23.08
C ILE A 363 -3.83 -4.86 24.52
N GLU A 364 -3.72 -5.74 25.49
CA GLU A 364 -3.44 -5.39 26.89
C GLU A 364 -2.07 -4.75 27.02
N GLN A 365 -1.04 -5.33 26.37
CA GLN A 365 0.30 -4.74 26.33
C GLN A 365 0.30 -3.37 25.62
N ALA A 366 -0.48 -3.20 24.55
CA ALA A 366 -0.65 -1.89 23.91
C ALA A 366 -1.26 -0.87 24.86
N ALA A 367 -2.24 -1.27 25.68
CA ALA A 367 -2.86 -0.39 26.68
C ALA A 367 -1.87 -0.01 27.80
N GLU A 368 -1.03 -0.92 28.25
CA GLU A 368 0.03 -0.64 29.23
C GLU A 368 1.06 0.36 28.68
N ILE A 369 1.53 0.17 27.44
CA ILE A 369 2.46 1.10 26.75
C ILE A 369 1.83 2.48 26.67
N ILE A 370 0.56 2.58 26.24
CA ILE A 370 -0.16 3.85 26.11
C ILE A 370 -0.29 4.54 27.48
N THR A 371 -0.57 3.78 28.53
CA THR A 371 -0.64 4.30 29.91
C THR A 371 0.69 4.89 30.35
N CYS A 372 1.80 4.18 30.09
CA CYS A 372 3.13 4.70 30.38
C CYS A 372 3.43 5.99 29.62
N ILE A 373 3.06 6.07 28.34
CA ILE A 373 3.26 7.27 27.51
C ILE A 373 2.48 8.47 28.09
N PHE A 374 1.23 8.30 28.52
CA PHE A 374 0.44 9.39 29.08
C PHE A 374 0.99 9.89 30.43
N ASN A 375 1.54 8.99 31.24
CA ASN A 375 2.06 9.33 32.56
C ASN A 375 3.49 9.90 32.57
N HIS A 376 4.36 9.50 31.65
CA HIS A 376 5.81 9.73 31.73
C HIS A 376 6.47 10.14 30.42
N LEU A 377 5.84 10.92 29.55
CA LEU A 377 6.41 11.18 28.24
C LEU A 377 7.61 12.16 28.28
N PRO A 378 8.85 11.75 27.98
CA PRO A 378 9.95 12.65 27.73
C PRO A 378 9.85 13.27 26.32
N ASN A 379 9.93 14.60 26.21
CA ASN A 379 10.02 15.31 24.93
C ASN A 379 11.21 14.85 24.07
N THR A 380 12.25 14.30 24.70
CA THR A 380 13.44 13.76 24.03
C THR A 380 13.13 12.62 23.05
N ASP A 381 12.17 11.76 23.35
CA ASP A 381 11.86 10.62 22.48
C ASP A 381 11.11 11.03 21.21
N ARG A 382 10.23 12.01 21.31
CA ARG A 382 9.57 12.63 20.14
C ARG A 382 10.58 13.25 19.19
N ILE A 383 11.56 13.97 19.71
CA ILE A 383 12.62 14.62 18.92
C ILE A 383 13.47 13.55 18.22
N LYS A 384 13.89 12.51 18.94
CA LYS A 384 14.65 11.38 18.34
C LYS A 384 13.88 10.69 17.22
N MET A 385 12.60 10.41 17.42
CA MET A 385 11.76 9.79 16.39
C MET A 385 11.63 10.69 15.16
N ARG A 386 11.33 11.98 15.33
CA ARG A 386 11.28 12.95 14.22
C ARG A 386 12.55 12.99 13.40
N ASN A 387 13.71 12.92 14.05
CA ASN A 387 15.00 12.99 13.36
C ASN A 387 15.32 11.69 12.62
N GLY A 388 14.91 10.55 13.15
CA GLY A 388 15.17 9.22 12.59
C GLY A 388 14.45 8.92 11.28
N ILE A 389 13.42 9.70 10.90
CA ILE A 389 12.55 9.41 9.75
C ILE A 389 12.99 10.06 8.42
N ASN A 390 14.03 10.89 8.42
CA ASN A 390 14.52 11.56 7.19
C ASN A 390 14.90 10.57 6.09
N LYS A 391 15.34 9.37 6.47
CA LYS A 391 15.63 8.25 5.55
C LYS A 391 14.42 7.74 4.77
N PHE A 392 13.21 8.21 5.06
CA PHE A 392 11.97 7.85 4.37
C PHE A 392 11.44 8.99 3.49
N SER A 393 12.20 10.09 3.35
CA SER A 393 11.81 11.22 2.51
C SER A 393 11.77 10.87 1.01
N ASN A 394 11.06 11.67 0.23
CA ASN A 394 11.05 11.54 -1.23
C ASN A 394 12.46 11.61 -1.82
N SER A 395 13.32 12.54 -1.33
CA SER A 395 14.70 12.67 -1.81
C SER A 395 15.52 11.40 -1.56
N HIS A 396 15.41 10.83 -0.36
CA HIS A 396 16.13 9.59 -0.04
C HIS A 396 15.69 8.42 -0.95
N TYR A 397 14.38 8.31 -1.21
CA TYR A 397 13.87 7.32 -2.16
C TYR A 397 14.41 7.54 -3.57
N ILE A 398 14.41 8.78 -4.07
CA ILE A 398 14.91 9.14 -5.40
C ILE A 398 16.39 8.76 -5.52
N ASP A 399 17.22 9.09 -4.54
CA ASP A 399 18.66 8.79 -4.57
C ASP A 399 18.92 7.28 -4.51
N GLY A 400 18.18 6.55 -3.66
CA GLY A 400 18.25 5.10 -3.60
C GLY A 400 17.79 4.42 -4.90
N PHE A 401 16.70 4.90 -5.50
CA PHE A 401 16.23 4.39 -6.79
C PHE A 401 17.26 4.64 -7.90
N LYS A 402 17.84 5.84 -7.99
CA LYS A 402 18.90 6.17 -8.95
C LYS A 402 20.10 5.24 -8.81
N THR A 403 20.49 4.93 -7.58
CA THR A 403 21.61 4.00 -7.32
C THR A 403 21.31 2.62 -7.90
N ILE A 404 20.16 2.04 -7.59
CA ILE A 404 19.73 0.72 -8.08
C ILE A 404 19.61 0.74 -9.62
N PHE A 405 19.04 1.80 -10.17
CA PHE A 405 18.87 1.97 -11.61
C PHE A 405 20.22 2.02 -12.34
N ASN A 406 21.20 2.77 -11.82
CA ASN A 406 22.54 2.85 -12.38
C ASN A 406 23.31 1.52 -12.30
N GLU A 407 23.14 0.76 -11.22
CA GLU A 407 23.68 -0.59 -11.11
C GLU A 407 23.10 -1.52 -12.19
N LEU A 408 21.79 -1.45 -12.43
CA LEU A 408 21.13 -2.22 -13.49
C LEU A 408 21.70 -1.84 -14.87
N LEU A 409 21.86 -0.56 -15.17
CA LEU A 409 22.45 -0.10 -16.43
C LEU A 409 23.91 -0.54 -16.60
N SER A 410 24.68 -0.61 -15.52
CA SER A 410 26.07 -1.07 -15.56
C SER A 410 26.21 -2.54 -15.91
N ARG A 411 25.24 -3.38 -15.50
CA ARG A 411 25.19 -4.82 -15.87
C ARG A 411 24.92 -5.02 -17.36
N ARG A 412 24.09 -4.16 -17.97
CA ARG A 412 23.78 -4.22 -19.42
C ARG A 412 24.98 -3.93 -20.33
N ARG A 413 26.00 -3.25 -19.82
CA ARG A 413 27.19 -2.86 -20.58
C ARG A 413 28.31 -3.90 -20.53
N LYS A 414 28.20 -4.89 -19.67
CA LYS A 414 29.08 -6.04 -19.54
C LYS A 414 28.57 -7.22 -20.34
#